data_3c63cb740458d009bfeba035530b1ff7
#
_entry.id   3c63cb740458d009bfeba035530b1ff7
#
_cell.length_a   1.000
_cell.length_b   1.000
_cell.length_c   1.000
_cell.angle_alpha   90.00
_cell.angle_beta   90.00
_cell.angle_gamma   90.00
#
_symmetry.space_group_name_H-M   'P 1'
#
loop_
_entity.id
_entity.type
_entity.pdbx_description
1 polymer ?
#
loop_
_entity_poly.entity_id
_entity_poly.type
_entity_poly.pdbx_seq_one_letter_code
_entity_poly.pdbx_strand_id
1 'polypeptide(L)'
;MIQIGNTTALLALLGWPLMAVFLFRKLPFERALIWSILGPYMFLPQISAIDLPIVPALNKETIPNLMAFGISLAVWGKMPELFPRGWVGRILLVLFIVSPAITVLTNLEAVPFGVDTFGTMRLVDPNALEVWGLPGLRIYDSISALAQQVFLMLPFFLARIALRSEQAIREILIALVIAAGIYALPMLWEVRFSPQLHTRLYGFFQHDFAQAMRNGGFRPFVFMPHGLWVAFFAFMCTMAAAAMVREAESRAKLKRFLVVVGIFGLVVITKSMGALVFTVVFVPAVLLLKPRAHLAISAMLVVVVLAYPLLRGSGAVPTAELVAFVESFNEERAQSLNYRFTNEDRILAHVEAKPLFGWGGWGRFMVYDPATGRTQSIVDGQWI
;
A
#
# COMPACT_ATOMS: atom_id res chain seq x y z
N MET A 1 19.04 -6.47 -11.56
CA MET A 1 19.90 -5.43 -10.95
C MET A 1 19.64 -5.41 -9.46
N ILE A 2 20.65 -5.36 -8.60
CA ILE A 2 20.43 -5.36 -7.14
C ILE A 2 20.27 -3.90 -6.73
N GLN A 3 19.06 -3.51 -6.35
CA GLN A 3 18.78 -2.18 -5.84
C GLN A 3 18.70 -2.29 -4.31
N ILE A 4 19.83 -2.05 -3.65
CA ILE A 4 19.96 -2.20 -2.19
C ILE A 4 20.50 -0.90 -1.65
N GLY A 5 19.99 -0.47 -0.50
CA GLY A 5 20.59 0.63 0.27
C GLY A 5 22.01 0.26 0.74
N ASN A 6 22.22 0.28 2.02
CA ASN A 6 23.49 -0.16 2.61
C ASN A 6 23.45 -1.67 2.99
N THR A 7 24.54 -2.17 3.54
CA THR A 7 24.67 -3.55 4.04
C THR A 7 23.59 -3.92 5.07
N THR A 8 23.18 -2.95 5.90
CA THR A 8 22.11 -3.17 6.90
C THR A 8 20.76 -3.47 6.23
N ALA A 9 20.44 -2.79 5.11
CA ALA A 9 19.23 -3.07 4.35
C ALA A 9 19.21 -4.49 3.78
N LEU A 10 20.36 -4.94 3.23
CA LEU A 10 20.50 -6.30 2.73
C LEU A 10 20.38 -7.33 3.86
N LEU A 11 21.07 -7.11 4.98
CA LEU A 11 21.00 -8.00 6.13
C LEU A 11 19.59 -8.05 6.74
N ALA A 12 18.86 -6.95 6.78
CA ALA A 12 17.49 -6.93 7.23
C ALA A 12 16.57 -7.77 6.34
N LEU A 13 16.70 -7.65 5.01
CA LEU A 13 15.91 -8.45 4.05
C LEU A 13 16.23 -9.93 4.14
N LEU A 14 17.52 -10.30 4.08
CA LEU A 14 17.97 -11.69 4.11
C LEU A 14 17.85 -12.33 5.50
N GLY A 15 17.89 -11.54 6.57
CA GLY A 15 17.69 -12.00 7.95
C GLY A 15 16.22 -12.25 8.30
N TRP A 16 15.26 -11.68 7.53
CA TRP A 16 13.84 -11.84 7.82
C TRP A 16 13.36 -13.30 7.83
N PRO A 17 13.77 -14.17 6.91
CA PRO A 17 13.45 -15.60 6.97
C PRO A 17 13.79 -16.25 8.33
N LEU A 18 14.94 -15.93 8.90
CA LEU A 18 15.33 -16.46 10.22
C LEU A 18 14.42 -15.91 11.32
N MET A 19 14.09 -14.62 11.25
CA MET A 19 13.14 -14.01 12.17
C MET A 19 11.75 -14.65 12.07
N ALA A 20 11.25 -14.91 10.86
CA ALA A 20 9.98 -15.60 10.66
C ALA A 20 9.99 -17.01 11.30
N VAL A 21 11.03 -17.81 11.06
CA VAL A 21 11.19 -19.13 11.72
C VAL A 21 11.22 -18.98 13.25
N PHE A 22 11.91 -17.98 13.77
CA PHE A 22 11.96 -17.70 15.22
C PHE A 22 10.56 -17.40 15.77
N LEU A 23 9.78 -16.54 15.08
CA LEU A 23 8.41 -16.19 15.47
C LEU A 23 7.52 -17.42 15.54
N PHE A 24 7.54 -18.27 14.49
CA PHE A 24 6.73 -19.50 14.47
C PHE A 24 7.17 -20.56 15.47
N ARG A 25 8.42 -20.53 15.95
CA ARG A 25 8.90 -21.41 17.03
C ARG A 25 8.54 -20.92 18.42
N LYS A 26 8.39 -19.60 18.61
CA LYS A 26 8.22 -18.99 19.93
C LYS A 26 6.81 -18.54 20.26
N LEU A 27 6.01 -18.24 19.24
CA LEU A 27 4.65 -17.71 19.39
C LEU A 27 3.61 -18.74 18.93
N PRO A 28 2.36 -18.68 19.45
CA PRO A 28 1.24 -19.37 18.85
C PRO A 28 1.10 -19.04 17.36
N PHE A 29 0.60 -20.00 16.57
CA PHE A 29 0.58 -19.91 15.11
C PHE A 29 -0.03 -18.60 14.59
N GLU A 30 -1.20 -18.20 15.09
CA GLU A 30 -1.89 -16.99 14.65
C GLU A 30 -1.06 -15.72 14.92
N ARG A 31 -0.47 -15.62 16.11
CA ARG A 31 0.43 -14.50 16.45
C ARG A 31 1.67 -14.48 15.59
N ALA A 32 2.30 -15.63 15.38
CA ALA A 32 3.48 -15.76 14.54
C ALA A 32 3.16 -15.32 13.11
N LEU A 33 2.03 -15.76 12.56
CA LEU A 33 1.56 -15.37 11.24
C LEU A 33 1.34 -13.86 11.14
N ILE A 34 0.63 -13.26 12.09
CA ILE A 34 0.37 -11.82 12.11
C ILE A 34 1.69 -11.03 12.15
N TRP A 35 2.60 -11.37 13.06
CA TRP A 35 3.86 -10.64 13.18
C TRP A 35 4.85 -10.91 12.06
N SER A 36 4.78 -12.08 11.39
CA SER A 36 5.61 -12.37 10.21
C SER A 36 5.26 -11.50 8.99
N ILE A 37 4.06 -10.90 8.97
CA ILE A 37 3.62 -9.97 7.93
C ILE A 37 3.68 -8.51 8.42
N LEU A 38 3.19 -8.23 9.63
CA LEU A 38 3.14 -6.88 10.19
C LEU A 38 4.54 -6.32 10.50
N GLY A 39 5.45 -7.17 11.01
CA GLY A 39 6.82 -6.77 11.33
C GLY A 39 7.59 -6.22 10.12
N PRO A 40 7.66 -6.95 9.00
CA PRO A 40 8.32 -6.45 7.80
C PRO A 40 7.66 -5.21 7.21
N TYR A 41 6.34 -5.14 7.23
CA TYR A 41 5.61 -3.94 6.83
C TYR A 41 6.07 -2.71 7.59
N MET A 42 6.33 -2.84 8.90
CA MET A 42 6.77 -1.77 9.78
C MET A 42 8.25 -1.44 9.66
N PHE A 43 9.12 -2.42 9.47
CA PHE A 43 10.56 -2.25 9.71
C PHE A 43 11.47 -2.53 8.51
N LEU A 44 11.09 -3.36 7.53
CA LEU A 44 12.00 -3.66 6.42
C LEU A 44 12.20 -2.47 5.48
N PRO A 45 13.39 -2.38 4.83
CA PRO A 45 13.73 -1.25 3.97
C PRO A 45 12.81 -1.16 2.75
N GLN A 46 12.43 0.08 2.40
CA GLN A 46 11.70 0.37 1.18
C GLN A 46 12.62 0.27 -0.04
N ILE A 47 12.04 0.02 -1.23
CA ILE A 47 12.72 0.05 -2.53
C ILE A 47 13.88 -0.97 -2.65
N SER A 48 14.43 -1.46 -1.53
CA SER A 48 15.48 -2.47 -1.55
C SER A 48 14.93 -3.80 -2.07
N ALA A 49 15.55 -4.33 -3.12
CA ALA A 49 15.12 -5.56 -3.76
C ALA A 49 16.28 -6.32 -4.37
N ILE A 50 16.17 -7.63 -4.39
CA ILE A 50 17.04 -8.54 -5.15
C ILE A 50 16.27 -8.92 -6.40
N ASP A 51 16.66 -8.36 -7.52
CA ASP A 51 16.03 -8.58 -8.82
C ASP A 51 16.71 -9.74 -9.53
N LEU A 52 15.98 -10.83 -9.66
CA LEU A 52 16.41 -12.04 -10.36
C LEU A 52 15.72 -12.15 -11.71
N PRO A 53 16.37 -12.67 -12.75
CA PRO A 53 15.72 -12.87 -14.04
C PRO A 53 14.46 -13.75 -13.90
N ILE A 54 13.37 -13.33 -14.53
CA ILE A 54 12.08 -14.06 -14.60
C ILE A 54 11.31 -14.14 -13.26
N VAL A 55 12.01 -14.18 -12.13
CA VAL A 55 11.39 -14.22 -10.80
C VAL A 55 11.02 -12.81 -10.36
N PRO A 56 9.86 -12.59 -9.72
CA PRO A 56 9.55 -11.30 -9.11
C PRO A 56 10.63 -10.84 -8.14
N ALA A 57 10.86 -9.54 -8.08
CA ALA A 57 11.86 -8.97 -7.18
C ALA A 57 11.62 -9.39 -5.73
N LEU A 58 12.66 -9.92 -5.09
CA LEU A 58 12.63 -10.31 -3.69
C LEU A 58 12.84 -9.07 -2.82
N ASN A 59 11.78 -8.57 -2.25
CA ASN A 59 11.72 -7.33 -1.49
C ASN A 59 11.03 -7.51 -0.14
N LYS A 60 10.74 -6.39 0.54
CA LYS A 60 10.07 -6.35 1.85
C LYS A 60 8.66 -6.97 1.86
N GLU A 61 8.04 -7.20 0.72
CA GLU A 61 6.71 -7.80 0.60
C GLU A 61 6.80 -9.27 0.21
N THR A 62 7.58 -9.58 -0.83
CA THR A 62 7.68 -10.93 -1.38
C THR A 62 8.38 -11.90 -0.43
N ILE A 63 9.49 -11.50 0.19
CA ILE A 63 10.23 -12.37 1.13
C ILE A 63 9.37 -12.79 2.32
N PRO A 64 8.73 -11.86 3.07
CA PRO A 64 7.90 -12.23 4.21
C PRO A 64 6.69 -13.06 3.84
N ASN A 65 6.03 -12.72 2.73
CA ASN A 65 4.85 -13.44 2.26
C ASN A 65 5.18 -14.90 1.91
N LEU A 66 6.29 -15.11 1.17
CA LEU A 66 6.77 -16.45 0.83
C LEU A 66 7.16 -17.24 2.08
N MET A 67 7.86 -16.62 3.02
CA MET A 67 8.27 -17.27 4.25
C MET A 67 7.09 -17.64 5.14
N ALA A 68 6.13 -16.71 5.34
CA ALA A 68 4.93 -16.98 6.10
C ALA A 68 4.13 -18.14 5.48
N PHE A 69 4.01 -18.17 4.15
CA PHE A 69 3.31 -19.24 3.44
C PHE A 69 4.05 -20.57 3.55
N GLY A 70 5.36 -20.60 3.26
CA GLY A 70 6.16 -21.82 3.31
C GLY A 70 6.20 -22.45 4.71
N ILE A 71 6.37 -21.64 5.76
CA ILE A 71 6.35 -22.14 7.14
C ILE A 71 4.94 -22.63 7.51
N SER A 72 3.88 -21.92 7.09
CA SER A 72 2.50 -22.37 7.34
C SER A 72 2.20 -23.70 6.68
N LEU A 73 2.67 -23.93 5.46
CA LEU A 73 2.56 -25.23 4.78
C LEU A 73 3.29 -26.33 5.55
N ALA A 74 4.51 -26.06 6.01
CA ALA A 74 5.28 -27.01 6.81
C ALA A 74 4.58 -27.37 8.12
N VAL A 75 3.95 -26.39 8.79
CA VAL A 75 3.18 -26.61 10.03
C VAL A 75 1.89 -27.39 9.76
N TRP A 76 1.19 -27.11 8.68
CA TRP A 76 -0.07 -27.80 8.34
C TRP A 76 0.14 -29.22 7.76
N GLY A 77 1.31 -29.49 7.20
CA GLY A 77 1.64 -30.77 6.58
C GLY A 77 0.85 -31.09 5.31
N LYS A 78 0.04 -30.17 4.82
CA LYS A 78 -0.78 -30.30 3.60
C LYS A 78 -1.09 -28.95 2.98
N MET A 79 -1.36 -28.96 1.68
CA MET A 79 -1.84 -27.77 0.96
C MET A 79 -3.29 -27.45 1.39
N PRO A 80 -3.56 -26.25 1.89
CA PRO A 80 -4.91 -25.84 2.25
C PRO A 80 -5.75 -25.48 1.01
N GLU A 81 -7.07 -25.43 1.17
CA GLU A 81 -7.98 -24.96 0.14
C GLU A 81 -7.80 -23.44 -0.10
N LEU A 82 -7.02 -23.05 -1.12
CA LEU A 82 -6.76 -21.65 -1.46
C LEU A 82 -7.97 -20.98 -2.12
N PHE A 83 -8.75 -21.73 -2.91
CA PHE A 83 -9.88 -21.17 -3.63
C PHE A 83 -11.13 -21.04 -2.76
N PRO A 84 -11.93 -19.97 -2.95
CA PRO A 84 -13.25 -19.84 -2.32
C PRO A 84 -14.18 -20.99 -2.77
N ARG A 85 -15.13 -21.37 -1.92
CA ARG A 85 -16.11 -22.40 -2.27
C ARG A 85 -17.13 -21.94 -3.30
N GLY A 86 -17.52 -20.65 -3.28
CA GLY A 86 -18.45 -20.08 -4.24
C GLY A 86 -17.84 -19.83 -5.61
N TRP A 87 -18.58 -20.11 -6.68
CA TRP A 87 -18.12 -19.95 -8.06
C TRP A 87 -17.80 -18.49 -8.41
N VAL A 88 -18.59 -17.50 -7.91
CA VAL A 88 -18.32 -16.08 -8.11
C VAL A 88 -16.97 -15.70 -7.54
N GLY A 89 -16.69 -16.11 -6.28
CA GLY A 89 -15.40 -15.85 -5.65
C GLY A 89 -14.22 -16.51 -6.38
N ARG A 90 -14.42 -17.69 -6.98
CA ARG A 90 -13.38 -18.34 -7.82
C ARG A 90 -13.11 -17.55 -9.07
N ILE A 91 -14.14 -17.13 -9.80
CA ILE A 91 -14.00 -16.32 -11.03
C ILE A 91 -13.28 -15.02 -10.71
N LEU A 92 -13.74 -14.26 -9.71
CA LEU A 92 -13.11 -13.01 -9.33
C LEU A 92 -11.64 -13.19 -8.94
N LEU A 93 -11.33 -14.24 -8.18
CA LEU A 93 -9.96 -14.55 -7.81
C LEU A 93 -9.08 -14.88 -9.02
N VAL A 94 -9.58 -15.72 -9.93
CA VAL A 94 -8.84 -16.09 -11.16
C VAL A 94 -8.62 -14.86 -12.03
N LEU A 95 -9.66 -14.04 -12.25
CA LEU A 95 -9.53 -12.80 -13.01
C LEU A 95 -8.50 -11.85 -12.38
N PHE A 96 -8.53 -11.70 -11.06
CA PHE A 96 -7.58 -10.84 -10.34
C PHE A 96 -6.13 -11.35 -10.45
N ILE A 97 -5.92 -12.67 -10.40
CA ILE A 97 -4.57 -13.25 -10.51
C ILE A 97 -4.07 -13.17 -11.96
N VAL A 98 -4.93 -13.41 -12.95
CA VAL A 98 -4.53 -13.51 -14.36
C VAL A 98 -4.46 -12.15 -15.05
N SER A 99 -5.21 -11.14 -14.58
CA SER A 99 -5.26 -9.83 -15.22
C SER A 99 -3.90 -9.18 -15.47
N PRO A 100 -2.90 -9.21 -14.56
CA PRO A 100 -1.59 -8.63 -14.84
C PRO A 100 -0.84 -9.30 -16.00
N ALA A 101 -1.01 -10.61 -16.15
CA ALA A 101 -0.42 -11.33 -17.29
C ALA A 101 -1.06 -10.91 -18.62
N ILE A 102 -2.38 -10.74 -18.64
CA ILE A 102 -3.10 -10.24 -19.84
C ILE A 102 -2.67 -8.80 -20.13
N THR A 103 -2.52 -7.97 -19.10
CA THR A 103 -1.99 -6.60 -19.26
C THR A 103 -0.63 -6.60 -19.94
N VAL A 104 0.29 -7.49 -19.55
CA VAL A 104 1.59 -7.62 -20.23
C VAL A 104 1.41 -7.98 -21.70
N LEU A 105 0.58 -9.00 -22.01
CA LEU A 105 0.36 -9.46 -23.38
C LEU A 105 -0.30 -8.43 -24.30
N THR A 106 -1.03 -7.46 -23.72
CA THR A 106 -1.62 -6.34 -24.47
C THR A 106 -0.71 -5.11 -24.54
N ASN A 107 0.55 -5.20 -24.09
CA ASN A 107 1.51 -4.11 -24.01
C ASN A 107 2.90 -4.50 -24.55
N LEU A 108 2.94 -5.25 -25.66
CA LEU A 108 4.20 -5.72 -26.28
C LEU A 108 4.88 -4.63 -27.09
N GLU A 109 4.18 -3.55 -27.45
CA GLU A 109 4.72 -2.41 -28.18
C GLU A 109 5.53 -1.47 -27.25
N ALA A 110 6.50 -0.77 -27.81
CA ALA A 110 7.21 0.31 -27.14
C ALA A 110 6.30 1.54 -26.94
N VAL A 111 6.57 2.34 -25.91
CA VAL A 111 5.97 3.66 -25.71
C VAL A 111 7.01 4.71 -26.05
N PRO A 112 6.98 5.28 -27.26
CA PRO A 112 7.96 6.29 -27.69
C PRO A 112 7.63 7.64 -27.07
N PHE A 113 8.66 8.39 -26.70
CA PHE A 113 8.56 9.80 -26.31
C PHE A 113 9.92 10.48 -26.49
N GLY A 114 9.92 11.68 -27.10
CA GLY A 114 11.02 12.63 -27.20
C GLY A 114 12.39 12.11 -27.64
N VAL A 115 13.14 12.92 -28.33
CA VAL A 115 14.44 12.54 -28.91
C VAL A 115 15.62 12.78 -27.96
N ASP A 116 15.42 13.57 -26.90
CA ASP A 116 16.53 14.01 -26.05
C ASP A 116 16.09 14.17 -24.60
N THR A 117 16.22 13.10 -23.80
CA THR A 117 15.82 13.17 -22.41
C THR A 117 16.79 12.47 -21.47
N PHE A 118 17.23 13.23 -20.50
CA PHE A 118 18.01 12.75 -19.36
C PHE A 118 17.23 11.63 -18.61
N GLY A 119 17.76 10.42 -18.64
CA GLY A 119 17.28 9.30 -17.83
C GLY A 119 16.30 8.35 -18.52
N THR A 120 16.02 8.51 -19.80
CA THR A 120 15.24 7.56 -20.59
C THR A 120 16.12 6.48 -21.21
N MET A 121 15.58 5.25 -21.31
CA MET A 121 16.26 4.19 -22.05
C MET A 121 16.21 4.49 -23.54
N ARG A 122 17.38 4.41 -24.20
CA ARG A 122 17.49 4.46 -25.63
C ARG A 122 16.87 3.20 -26.23
N LEU A 123 15.82 3.35 -27.02
CA LEU A 123 15.26 2.25 -27.80
C LEU A 123 16.12 2.07 -29.05
N VAL A 124 16.77 0.94 -29.17
CA VAL A 124 17.49 0.57 -30.38
C VAL A 124 16.52 -0.09 -31.34
N ASP A 125 16.03 0.65 -32.31
CA ASP A 125 15.41 0.08 -33.50
C ASP A 125 16.52 -0.19 -34.53
N PRO A 126 16.69 -1.45 -34.99
CA PRO A 126 17.70 -1.79 -36.00
C PRO A 126 17.54 -1.03 -37.34
N ASN A 127 16.36 -0.44 -37.59
CA ASN A 127 16.00 0.12 -38.90
C ASN A 127 15.73 1.64 -38.92
N ALA A 128 15.84 2.34 -37.81
CA ALA A 128 15.45 3.76 -37.78
C ALA A 128 16.11 4.56 -36.65
N LEU A 129 16.02 5.89 -36.82
CA LEU A 129 16.30 6.96 -35.90
C LEU A 129 16.19 6.56 -34.42
N GLU A 130 17.14 6.97 -33.60
CA GLU A 130 17.14 6.82 -32.16
C GLU A 130 15.82 7.34 -31.52
N VAL A 131 14.94 6.44 -31.17
CA VAL A 131 13.68 6.78 -30.50
C VAL A 131 13.84 6.52 -29.01
N TRP A 132 13.65 7.55 -28.21
CA TRP A 132 13.63 7.45 -26.76
C TRP A 132 12.26 6.97 -26.30
N GLY A 133 12.21 6.14 -25.28
CA GLY A 133 10.95 5.65 -24.75
C GLY A 133 11.10 4.47 -23.79
N LEU A 134 9.97 3.86 -23.46
CA LEU A 134 9.92 2.63 -22.69
C LEU A 134 9.83 1.43 -23.65
N PRO A 135 10.63 0.37 -23.45
CA PRO A 135 10.55 -0.83 -24.28
C PRO A 135 9.19 -1.51 -24.13
N GLY A 136 8.78 -2.23 -25.17
CA GLY A 136 7.65 -3.12 -25.11
C GLY A 136 7.85 -4.22 -24.07
N LEU A 137 6.78 -4.63 -23.43
CA LEU A 137 6.82 -5.78 -22.51
C LEU A 137 7.01 -7.06 -23.31
N ARG A 138 7.59 -8.07 -22.67
CA ARG A 138 7.90 -9.35 -23.29
C ARG A 138 7.01 -10.44 -22.72
N ILE A 139 6.77 -11.51 -23.46
CA ILE A 139 5.91 -12.63 -23.05
C ILE A 139 6.35 -13.21 -21.69
N TYR A 140 7.64 -13.30 -21.42
CA TYR A 140 8.12 -13.81 -20.13
C TYR A 140 7.82 -12.85 -18.95
N ASP A 141 7.60 -11.55 -19.19
CA ASP A 141 7.18 -10.62 -18.15
C ASP A 141 5.79 -10.98 -17.63
N SER A 142 4.96 -11.69 -18.42
CA SER A 142 3.67 -12.24 -17.97
C SER A 142 3.83 -13.24 -16.83
N ILE A 143 4.88 -14.06 -16.86
CA ILE A 143 5.17 -15.04 -15.82
C ILE A 143 5.56 -14.31 -14.53
N SER A 144 6.44 -13.31 -14.66
CA SER A 144 6.85 -12.48 -13.52
C SER A 144 5.66 -11.71 -12.91
N ALA A 145 4.81 -11.11 -13.75
CA ALA A 145 3.63 -10.38 -13.31
C ALA A 145 2.62 -11.30 -12.59
N LEU A 146 2.38 -12.50 -13.13
CA LEU A 146 1.52 -13.51 -12.50
C LEU A 146 2.09 -13.97 -11.15
N ALA A 147 3.38 -14.28 -11.10
CA ALA A 147 4.04 -14.72 -9.88
C ALA A 147 4.03 -13.59 -8.81
N GLN A 148 4.28 -12.35 -9.20
CA GLN A 148 4.19 -11.19 -8.31
C GLN A 148 2.79 -11.06 -7.72
N GLN A 149 1.75 -11.18 -8.54
CA GLN A 149 0.37 -11.11 -8.09
C GLN A 149 0.04 -12.23 -7.09
N VAL A 150 0.48 -13.46 -7.36
CA VAL A 150 0.31 -14.58 -6.43
C VAL A 150 1.04 -14.32 -5.11
N PHE A 151 2.29 -13.85 -5.14
CA PHE A 151 3.07 -13.58 -3.93
C PHE A 151 2.44 -12.49 -3.07
N LEU A 152 1.90 -11.44 -3.68
CA LEU A 152 1.17 -10.38 -2.97
C LEU A 152 -0.14 -10.88 -2.34
N MET A 153 -0.76 -11.92 -2.92
CA MET A 153 -1.99 -12.49 -2.39
C MET A 153 -1.78 -13.55 -1.28
N LEU A 154 -0.56 -14.03 -1.05
CA LEU A 154 -0.30 -15.05 -0.03
C LEU A 154 -0.84 -14.67 1.36
N PRO A 155 -0.68 -13.42 1.87
CA PRO A 155 -1.27 -13.02 3.16
C PRO A 155 -2.80 -13.13 3.18
N PHE A 156 -3.48 -12.82 2.07
CA PHE A 156 -4.93 -12.98 1.95
C PHE A 156 -5.34 -14.45 2.11
N PHE A 157 -4.66 -15.37 1.43
CA PHE A 157 -4.94 -16.80 1.55
C PHE A 157 -4.69 -17.30 2.97
N LEU A 158 -3.55 -16.91 3.57
CA LEU A 158 -3.19 -17.27 4.93
C LEU A 158 -4.21 -16.74 5.94
N ALA A 159 -4.59 -15.48 5.85
CA ALA A 159 -5.58 -14.87 6.73
C ALA A 159 -6.95 -15.57 6.60
N ARG A 160 -7.40 -15.82 5.36
CA ARG A 160 -8.65 -16.50 5.08
C ARG A 160 -8.72 -17.91 5.67
N ILE A 161 -7.59 -18.59 5.78
CA ILE A 161 -7.52 -19.97 6.27
C ILE A 161 -7.31 -19.98 7.80
N ALA A 162 -6.37 -19.22 8.29
CA ALA A 162 -5.88 -19.28 9.67
C ALA A 162 -6.59 -18.31 10.62
N LEU A 163 -7.06 -17.15 10.15
CA LEU A 163 -7.55 -16.08 11.02
C LEU A 163 -9.09 -15.96 10.98
N ARG A 164 -9.79 -17.08 11.21
CA ARG A 164 -11.26 -17.14 11.17
C ARG A 164 -11.93 -17.10 12.54
N SER A 165 -11.23 -17.50 13.57
CA SER A 165 -11.79 -17.56 14.91
C SER A 165 -11.88 -16.14 15.52
N GLU A 166 -12.83 -15.97 16.43
CA GLU A 166 -12.94 -14.73 17.21
C GLU A 166 -11.64 -14.40 17.95
N GLN A 167 -10.99 -15.43 18.48
CA GLN A 167 -9.70 -15.29 19.14
C GLN A 167 -8.61 -14.79 18.15
N ALA A 168 -8.56 -15.32 16.94
CA ALA A 168 -7.59 -14.88 15.93
C ALA A 168 -7.84 -13.42 15.50
N ILE A 169 -9.11 -13.01 15.35
CA ILE A 169 -9.45 -11.60 15.07
C ILE A 169 -8.99 -10.70 16.24
N ARG A 170 -9.21 -11.14 17.47
CA ARG A 170 -8.74 -10.42 18.65
C ARG A 170 -7.21 -10.29 18.69
N GLU A 171 -6.48 -11.33 18.27
CA GLU A 171 -5.02 -11.26 18.16
C GLU A 171 -4.55 -10.21 17.14
N ILE A 172 -5.29 -10.02 16.04
CA ILE A 172 -5.01 -8.93 15.07
C ILE A 172 -5.17 -7.57 15.75
N LEU A 173 -6.27 -7.36 16.49
CA LEU A 173 -6.51 -6.08 17.18
C LEU A 173 -5.41 -5.80 18.21
N ILE A 174 -5.03 -6.81 18.99
CA ILE A 174 -3.94 -6.71 19.98
C ILE A 174 -2.62 -6.38 19.28
N ALA A 175 -2.30 -7.07 18.19
CA ALA A 175 -1.07 -6.84 17.45
C ALA A 175 -0.98 -5.42 16.91
N LEU A 176 -2.08 -4.86 16.36
CA LEU A 176 -2.14 -3.48 15.88
C LEU A 176 -1.93 -2.46 17.00
N VAL A 177 -2.53 -2.69 18.17
CA VAL A 177 -2.34 -1.80 19.34
C VAL A 177 -0.90 -1.85 19.85
N ILE A 178 -0.29 -3.04 19.93
CA ILE A 178 1.11 -3.20 20.30
C ILE A 178 2.02 -2.54 19.24
N ALA A 179 1.73 -2.75 17.97
CA ALA A 179 2.47 -2.16 16.85
C ALA A 179 2.45 -0.63 16.90
N ALA A 180 1.30 -0.02 17.24
CA ALA A 180 1.21 1.43 17.48
C ALA A 180 2.13 1.88 18.64
N GLY A 181 2.15 1.15 19.73
CA GLY A 181 3.03 1.44 20.87
C GLY A 181 4.52 1.37 20.50
N ILE A 182 4.92 0.34 19.75
CA ILE A 182 6.30 0.19 19.26
C ILE A 182 6.65 1.33 18.29
N TYR A 183 5.74 1.67 17.39
CA TYR A 183 5.97 2.68 16.35
C TYR A 183 5.88 4.12 16.86
N ALA A 184 5.26 4.33 18.02
CA ALA A 184 5.14 5.65 18.65
C ALA A 184 6.52 6.30 18.91
N LEU A 185 7.48 5.55 19.43
CA LEU A 185 8.80 6.09 19.75
C LEU A 185 9.54 6.62 18.51
N PRO A 186 9.72 5.85 17.42
CA PRO A 186 10.35 6.37 16.21
C PRO A 186 9.53 7.49 15.54
N MET A 187 8.20 7.47 15.59
CA MET A 187 7.38 8.57 15.09
C MET A 187 7.63 9.87 15.86
N LEU A 188 7.61 9.83 17.20
CA LEU A 188 7.89 11.00 18.05
C LEU A 188 9.31 11.53 17.83
N TRP A 189 10.28 10.63 17.67
CA TRP A 189 11.65 11.02 17.37
C TRP A 189 11.75 11.77 16.04
N GLU A 190 11.13 11.28 14.97
CA GLU A 190 11.15 11.94 13.65
C GLU A 190 10.42 13.28 13.63
N VAL A 191 9.30 13.39 14.32
CA VAL A 191 8.58 14.68 14.45
C VAL A 191 9.46 15.74 15.13
N ARG A 192 10.31 15.32 16.10
CA ARG A 192 11.17 16.26 16.84
C ARG A 192 12.49 16.57 16.14
N PHE A 193 13.13 15.57 15.52
CA PHE A 193 14.51 15.69 15.04
C PHE A 193 14.64 15.63 13.50
N SER A 194 13.68 15.22 12.78
CA SER A 194 13.63 15.03 11.33
C SER A 194 13.40 13.56 10.92
N PRO A 195 12.67 13.33 9.81
CA PRO A 195 12.37 11.99 9.28
C PRO A 195 13.58 11.36 8.57
N GLN A 196 14.56 10.94 9.34
CA GLN A 196 15.84 10.39 8.85
C GLN A 196 16.15 8.98 9.35
N LEU A 197 15.24 8.32 10.07
CA LEU A 197 15.53 6.99 10.62
C LEU A 197 15.84 5.98 9.53
N HIS A 198 15.12 6.01 8.43
CA HIS A 198 15.36 5.14 7.29
C HIS A 198 16.76 5.42 6.67
N THR A 199 17.10 6.68 6.47
CA THR A 199 18.42 7.08 5.94
C THR A 199 19.55 6.65 6.85
N ARG A 200 19.39 6.81 8.16
CA ARG A 200 20.43 6.42 9.15
C ARG A 200 20.63 4.91 9.21
N LEU A 201 19.53 4.13 9.09
CA LEU A 201 19.61 2.68 9.19
C LEU A 201 19.93 2.02 7.84
N TYR A 202 19.29 2.47 6.76
CA TYR A 202 19.31 1.80 5.45
C TYR A 202 20.06 2.57 4.36
N GLY A 203 20.57 3.78 4.67
CA GLY A 203 21.48 4.52 3.81
C GLY A 203 20.81 5.43 2.77
N PHE A 204 19.48 5.47 2.69
CA PHE A 204 18.75 6.34 1.75
C PHE A 204 17.39 6.79 2.32
N PHE A 205 16.88 7.91 1.81
CA PHE A 205 15.52 8.33 2.10
C PHE A 205 14.55 7.71 1.11
N GLN A 206 13.45 7.16 1.61
CA GLN A 206 12.52 6.33 0.84
C GLN A 206 11.56 7.09 -0.07
N HIS A 207 11.56 8.42 -0.02
CA HIS A 207 10.67 9.28 -0.80
C HIS A 207 11.31 10.65 -1.07
N ASP A 208 10.57 11.63 -1.56
CA ASP A 208 10.98 13.03 -1.62
C ASP A 208 10.95 13.65 -0.21
N PHE A 209 12.09 14.18 0.24
CA PHE A 209 12.22 14.78 1.56
C PHE A 209 11.35 16.04 1.74
N ALA A 210 11.10 16.79 0.66
CA ALA A 210 10.21 17.96 0.70
C ALA A 210 8.79 17.59 1.19
N GLN A 211 8.33 16.38 0.89
CA GLN A 211 7.04 15.85 1.34
C GLN A 211 6.98 15.56 2.85
N ALA A 212 8.12 15.51 3.51
CA ALA A 212 8.22 15.32 4.96
C ALA A 212 8.05 16.61 5.75
N MET A 213 8.12 17.77 5.10
CA MET A 213 7.88 19.07 5.73
C MET A 213 6.42 19.49 5.55
N ARG A 214 5.68 19.68 6.64
CA ARG A 214 4.29 20.14 6.62
C ARG A 214 3.96 21.00 7.83
N ASN A 215 3.19 22.07 7.61
CA ASN A 215 2.69 22.97 8.67
C ASN A 215 3.80 23.36 9.66
N GLY A 216 4.94 23.84 9.14
CA GLY A 216 6.05 24.32 9.94
C GLY A 216 6.80 23.28 10.77
N GLY A 217 6.70 21.98 10.41
CA GLY A 217 7.42 20.94 11.11
C GLY A 217 7.45 19.61 10.37
N PHE A 218 8.11 18.61 10.93
CA PHE A 218 8.30 17.32 10.32
C PHE A 218 7.08 16.41 10.43
N ARG A 219 6.88 15.61 9.42
CA ARG A 219 5.92 14.53 9.32
C ARG A 219 6.67 13.20 9.38
N PRO A 220 6.31 12.26 10.26
CA PRO A 220 7.03 10.99 10.37
C PRO A 220 6.80 10.09 9.15
N PHE A 221 7.86 9.46 8.67
CA PHE A 221 7.88 8.40 7.65
C PHE A 221 8.33 7.07 8.26
N VAL A 222 9.27 7.15 9.17
CA VAL A 222 9.93 6.04 9.85
C VAL A 222 10.50 5.04 8.82
N PHE A 223 9.92 3.84 8.68
CA PHE A 223 10.33 2.84 7.68
C PHE A 223 9.22 2.55 6.66
N MET A 224 8.15 3.34 6.62
CA MET A 224 7.07 3.22 5.64
C MET A 224 7.35 4.05 4.39
N PRO A 225 6.75 3.73 3.23
CA PRO A 225 7.08 4.40 1.97
C PRO A 225 6.77 5.90 1.97
N HIS A 226 5.75 6.32 2.70
CA HIS A 226 5.30 7.71 2.74
C HIS A 226 4.61 8.03 4.07
N GLY A 227 4.61 9.29 4.49
CA GLY A 227 3.93 9.71 5.72
C GLY A 227 2.40 9.51 5.71
N LEU A 228 1.76 9.34 4.53
CA LEU A 228 0.36 8.91 4.44
C LEU A 228 0.17 7.47 4.93
N TRP A 229 1.11 6.58 4.64
CA TRP A 229 1.06 5.20 5.11
C TRP A 229 1.17 5.13 6.63
N VAL A 230 2.06 5.94 7.22
CA VAL A 230 2.16 6.08 8.69
C VAL A 230 0.85 6.60 9.28
N ALA A 231 0.23 7.59 8.63
CA ALA A 231 -1.04 8.16 9.08
C ALA A 231 -2.18 7.13 9.02
N PHE A 232 -2.29 6.37 7.93
CA PHE A 232 -3.28 5.30 7.78
C PHE A 232 -3.02 4.15 8.75
N PHE A 233 -1.76 3.78 8.97
CA PHE A 233 -1.39 2.80 9.98
C PHE A 233 -1.83 3.22 11.38
N ALA A 234 -1.54 4.46 11.79
CA ALA A 234 -1.98 4.99 13.08
C ALA A 234 -3.51 5.04 13.19
N PHE A 235 -4.22 5.39 12.09
CA PHE A 235 -5.68 5.32 12.03
C PHE A 235 -6.20 3.89 12.24
N MET A 236 -5.67 2.90 11.53
CA MET A 236 -6.07 1.49 11.70
C MET A 236 -5.82 1.00 13.13
N CYS A 237 -4.70 1.37 13.73
CA CYS A 237 -4.39 1.05 15.11
C CYS A 237 -5.37 1.70 16.11
N THR A 238 -5.79 2.95 15.83
CA THR A 238 -6.81 3.64 16.65
C THR A 238 -8.17 2.93 16.56
N MET A 239 -8.55 2.49 15.36
CA MET A 239 -9.76 1.69 15.14
C MET A 239 -9.71 0.36 15.91
N ALA A 240 -8.57 -0.33 15.86
CA ALA A 240 -8.37 -1.58 16.61
C ALA A 240 -8.48 -1.36 18.13
N ALA A 241 -7.86 -0.30 18.65
CA ALA A 241 -7.98 0.08 20.05
C ALA A 241 -9.43 0.40 20.45
N ALA A 242 -10.17 1.13 19.58
CA ALA A 242 -11.59 1.45 19.80
C ALA A 242 -12.47 0.19 19.82
N ALA A 243 -12.23 -0.76 18.92
CA ALA A 243 -12.92 -2.05 18.93
C ALA A 243 -12.69 -2.80 20.26
N MET A 244 -11.46 -2.79 20.77
CA MET A 244 -11.14 -3.42 22.06
C MET A 244 -11.80 -2.73 23.26
N VAL A 245 -12.14 -1.43 23.19
CA VAL A 245 -12.91 -0.75 24.25
C VAL A 245 -14.32 -1.35 24.36
N ARG A 246 -14.94 -1.71 23.24
CA ARG A 246 -16.31 -2.29 23.24
C ARG A 246 -16.38 -3.65 23.93
N GLU A 247 -15.31 -4.44 23.82
CA GLU A 247 -15.21 -5.75 24.46
C GLU A 247 -14.80 -5.68 25.94
N ALA A 248 -14.50 -4.47 26.43
CA ALA A 248 -13.97 -4.31 27.76
C ALA A 248 -15.05 -4.39 28.85
N GLU A 249 -14.73 -5.06 29.93
CA GLU A 249 -15.48 -4.93 31.18
C GLU A 249 -15.39 -3.50 31.73
N SER A 250 -16.39 -3.08 32.51
CA SER A 250 -16.52 -1.69 33.00
C SER A 250 -15.24 -1.17 33.66
N ARG A 251 -14.53 -1.98 34.43
CA ARG A 251 -13.30 -1.61 35.12
C ARG A 251 -12.12 -1.36 34.16
N ALA A 252 -12.10 -2.02 33.01
CA ALA A 252 -11.02 -1.89 32.02
C ALA A 252 -11.30 -0.83 30.95
N LYS A 253 -12.55 -0.36 30.82
CA LYS A 253 -12.96 0.57 29.76
C LYS A 253 -12.16 1.87 29.75
N LEU A 254 -12.00 2.49 30.91
CA LEU A 254 -11.24 3.74 31.02
C LEU A 254 -9.78 3.56 30.56
N LYS A 255 -9.12 2.50 31.04
CA LYS A 255 -7.73 2.20 30.65
C LYS A 255 -7.60 2.00 29.13
N ARG A 256 -8.50 1.21 28.54
CA ARG A 256 -8.49 0.99 27.08
C ARG A 256 -8.85 2.25 26.30
N PHE A 257 -9.76 3.08 26.80
CA PHE A 257 -10.08 4.37 26.18
C PHE A 257 -8.88 5.32 26.20
N LEU A 258 -8.10 5.36 27.28
CA LEU A 258 -6.85 6.14 27.31
C LEU A 258 -5.84 5.67 26.26
N VAL A 259 -5.81 4.37 25.95
CA VAL A 259 -4.99 3.85 24.83
C VAL A 259 -5.50 4.38 23.49
N VAL A 260 -6.84 4.44 23.28
CA VAL A 260 -7.40 5.06 22.06
C VAL A 260 -6.95 6.52 21.95
N VAL A 261 -7.04 7.31 23.02
CA VAL A 261 -6.61 8.70 23.04
C VAL A 261 -5.10 8.84 22.74
N GLY A 262 -4.27 7.97 23.32
CA GLY A 262 -2.83 7.95 23.04
C GLY A 262 -2.49 7.68 21.60
N ILE A 263 -3.13 6.64 21.00
CA ILE A 263 -2.91 6.30 19.58
C ILE A 263 -3.52 7.37 18.65
N PHE A 264 -4.65 7.97 19.03
CA PHE A 264 -5.20 9.13 18.31
C PHE A 264 -4.18 10.28 18.26
N GLY A 265 -3.46 10.54 19.35
CA GLY A 265 -2.35 11.49 19.36
C GLY A 265 -1.29 11.19 18.28
N LEU A 266 -1.01 9.91 17.99
CA LEU A 266 -0.11 9.55 16.88
C LEU A 266 -0.70 9.93 15.52
N VAL A 267 -2.01 9.81 15.31
CA VAL A 267 -2.65 10.29 14.07
C VAL A 267 -2.46 11.80 13.91
N VAL A 268 -2.67 12.56 14.98
CA VAL A 268 -2.52 14.03 14.96
C VAL A 268 -1.10 14.44 14.54
N ILE A 269 -0.07 13.83 15.11
CA ILE A 269 1.33 14.17 14.80
C ILE A 269 1.75 13.80 13.37
N THR A 270 1.00 12.94 12.66
CA THR A 270 1.28 12.64 11.23
C THR A 270 0.94 13.82 10.32
N LYS A 271 0.27 14.85 10.79
CA LYS A 271 -0.14 16.04 10.02
C LYS A 271 -0.93 15.69 8.74
N SER A 272 -1.67 14.58 8.77
CA SER A 272 -2.50 14.10 7.66
C SER A 272 -3.97 14.39 7.92
N MET A 273 -4.54 15.40 7.24
CA MET A 273 -5.94 15.78 7.40
C MET A 273 -6.88 14.62 7.05
N GLY A 274 -6.64 13.89 5.96
CA GLY A 274 -7.49 12.76 5.57
C GLY A 274 -7.56 11.68 6.64
N ALA A 275 -6.41 11.26 7.19
CA ALA A 275 -6.38 10.28 8.27
C ALA A 275 -7.04 10.80 9.55
N LEU A 276 -6.88 12.09 9.85
CA LEU A 276 -7.54 12.73 11.00
C LEU A 276 -9.06 12.72 10.84
N VAL A 277 -9.58 13.13 9.67
CA VAL A 277 -11.03 13.12 9.37
C VAL A 277 -11.58 11.70 9.49
N PHE A 278 -10.91 10.71 8.88
CA PHE A 278 -11.33 9.32 9.01
C PHE A 278 -11.34 8.85 10.48
N THR A 279 -10.34 9.24 11.26
CA THR A 279 -10.29 8.86 12.68
C THR A 279 -11.45 9.49 13.47
N VAL A 280 -11.71 10.79 13.25
CA VAL A 280 -12.80 11.52 13.94
C VAL A 280 -14.18 10.97 13.56
N VAL A 281 -14.36 10.49 12.34
CA VAL A 281 -15.63 9.90 11.88
C VAL A 281 -15.77 8.44 12.30
N PHE A 282 -14.77 7.62 12.03
CA PHE A 282 -14.92 6.17 12.18
C PHE A 282 -14.66 5.65 13.60
N VAL A 283 -13.83 6.30 14.41
CA VAL A 283 -13.60 5.87 15.79
C VAL A 283 -14.88 6.02 16.65
N PRO A 284 -15.59 7.16 16.64
CA PRO A 284 -16.90 7.25 17.28
C PRO A 284 -17.93 6.26 16.69
N ALA A 285 -17.91 6.05 15.38
CA ALA A 285 -18.78 5.06 14.77
C ALA A 285 -18.53 3.66 15.34
N VAL A 286 -17.26 3.22 15.48
CA VAL A 286 -16.91 1.95 16.10
C VAL A 286 -17.34 1.91 17.55
N LEU A 287 -17.17 2.98 18.32
CA LEU A 287 -17.50 3.00 19.75
C LEU A 287 -19.00 3.01 20.03
N LEU A 288 -19.80 3.70 19.20
CA LEU A 288 -21.18 4.06 19.52
C LEU A 288 -22.22 3.28 18.69
N LEU A 289 -21.91 2.94 17.44
CA LEU A 289 -22.90 2.35 16.54
C LEU A 289 -23.11 0.84 16.78
N LYS A 290 -24.28 0.36 16.41
CA LYS A 290 -24.61 -1.07 16.44
C LYS A 290 -23.95 -1.83 15.27
N PRO A 291 -23.73 -3.16 15.38
CA PRO A 291 -23.10 -3.94 14.30
C PRO A 291 -23.78 -3.82 12.93
N ARG A 292 -25.11 -3.70 12.89
CA ARG A 292 -25.85 -3.49 11.64
C ARG A 292 -25.48 -2.19 10.94
N ALA A 293 -25.21 -1.11 11.70
CA ALA A 293 -24.77 0.15 11.15
C ALA A 293 -23.33 0.06 10.58
N HIS A 294 -22.44 -0.70 11.24
CA HIS A 294 -21.10 -0.97 10.71
C HIS A 294 -21.18 -1.70 9.37
N LEU A 295 -22.04 -2.71 9.25
CA LEU A 295 -22.24 -3.42 7.96
C LEU A 295 -22.77 -2.48 6.87
N ALA A 296 -23.74 -1.63 7.21
CA ALA A 296 -24.30 -0.67 6.26
C ALA A 296 -23.24 0.37 5.80
N ILE A 297 -22.45 0.91 6.73
CA ILE A 297 -21.36 1.84 6.41
C ILE A 297 -20.31 1.14 5.53
N SER A 298 -19.92 -0.09 5.88
CA SER A 298 -18.96 -0.86 5.09
C SER A 298 -19.48 -1.15 3.68
N ALA A 299 -20.76 -1.54 3.56
CA ALA A 299 -21.38 -1.76 2.25
C ALA A 299 -21.43 -0.46 1.43
N MET A 300 -21.81 0.67 2.04
CA MET A 300 -21.79 1.98 1.39
C MET A 300 -20.38 2.35 0.88
N LEU A 301 -19.35 2.16 1.71
CA LEU A 301 -17.96 2.43 1.32
C LEU A 301 -17.52 1.56 0.15
N VAL A 302 -17.89 0.26 0.15
CA VAL A 302 -17.62 -0.63 -0.98
C VAL A 302 -18.29 -0.13 -2.25
N VAL A 303 -19.57 0.28 -2.16
CA VAL A 303 -20.29 0.85 -3.32
C VAL A 303 -19.60 2.12 -3.83
N VAL A 304 -19.19 3.02 -2.94
CA VAL A 304 -18.47 4.26 -3.32
C VAL A 304 -17.17 3.92 -4.03
N VAL A 305 -16.37 3.00 -3.48
CA VAL A 305 -15.08 2.61 -4.07
C VAL A 305 -15.27 1.97 -5.45
N LEU A 306 -16.27 1.13 -5.63
CA LEU A 306 -16.57 0.48 -6.92
C LEU A 306 -17.22 1.42 -7.93
N ALA A 307 -18.05 2.37 -7.48
CA ALA A 307 -18.72 3.32 -8.35
C ALA A 307 -17.80 4.48 -8.78
N TYR A 308 -16.85 4.88 -7.94
CA TYR A 308 -16.00 6.05 -8.18
C TYR A 308 -15.29 6.01 -9.54
N PRO A 309 -14.61 4.90 -9.95
CA PRO A 309 -13.96 4.82 -11.26
C PRO A 309 -14.93 5.05 -12.42
N LEU A 310 -16.12 4.46 -12.34
CA LEU A 310 -17.16 4.60 -13.38
C LEU A 310 -17.71 6.03 -13.44
N LEU A 311 -18.02 6.62 -12.28
CA LEU A 311 -18.52 7.99 -12.18
C LEU A 311 -17.46 9.00 -12.61
N ARG A 312 -16.20 8.76 -12.27
CA ARG A 312 -15.09 9.64 -12.63
C ARG A 312 -14.78 9.57 -14.13
N GLY A 313 -14.75 8.36 -14.70
CA GLY A 313 -14.54 8.15 -16.12
C GLY A 313 -15.69 8.68 -17.00
N SER A 314 -16.93 8.72 -16.49
CA SER A 314 -18.08 9.31 -17.19
C SER A 314 -18.21 10.83 -17.03
N GLY A 315 -17.33 11.49 -16.26
CA GLY A 315 -17.44 12.92 -15.97
C GLY A 315 -18.56 13.29 -14.99
N ALA A 316 -19.20 12.31 -14.34
CA ALA A 316 -20.32 12.56 -13.43
C ALA A 316 -19.89 13.09 -12.05
N VAL A 317 -18.60 13.04 -11.73
CA VAL A 317 -18.08 13.61 -10.47
C VAL A 317 -17.90 15.11 -10.62
N PRO A 318 -18.57 15.94 -9.81
CA PRO A 318 -18.52 17.41 -9.90
C PRO A 318 -17.23 17.97 -9.27
N THR A 319 -16.11 17.77 -9.96
CA THR A 319 -14.77 18.10 -9.42
C THR A 319 -14.58 19.58 -9.18
N ALA A 320 -15.10 20.44 -10.06
CA ALA A 320 -15.00 21.89 -9.92
C ALA A 320 -15.74 22.40 -8.66
N GLU A 321 -16.95 21.90 -8.42
CA GLU A 321 -17.75 22.26 -7.25
C GLU A 321 -17.11 21.75 -5.95
N LEU A 322 -16.51 20.56 -6.00
CA LEU A 322 -15.78 20.01 -4.85
C LEU A 322 -14.54 20.85 -4.52
N VAL A 323 -13.81 21.30 -5.53
CA VAL A 323 -12.64 22.18 -5.33
C VAL A 323 -13.09 23.52 -4.77
N ALA A 324 -14.11 24.16 -5.35
CA ALA A 324 -14.66 25.42 -4.87
C ALA A 324 -15.17 25.32 -3.42
N PHE A 325 -15.82 24.20 -3.07
CA PHE A 325 -16.26 23.97 -1.69
C PHE A 325 -15.08 23.90 -0.73
N VAL A 326 -14.01 23.19 -1.06
CA VAL A 326 -12.81 23.11 -0.20
C VAL A 326 -12.08 24.44 -0.14
N GLU A 327 -12.06 25.22 -1.22
CA GLU A 327 -11.46 26.55 -1.32
C GLU A 327 -12.10 27.54 -0.35
N SER A 328 -13.43 27.45 -0.13
CA SER A 328 -14.15 28.29 0.84
C SER A 328 -13.65 28.12 2.29
N PHE A 329 -12.95 27.02 2.60
CA PHE A 329 -12.38 26.76 3.93
C PHE A 329 -10.86 26.90 3.95
N ASN A 330 -10.16 26.48 2.89
CA ASN A 330 -8.70 26.48 2.86
C ASN A 330 -8.16 26.36 1.43
N GLU A 331 -7.58 27.43 0.94
CA GLU A 331 -7.03 27.56 -0.41
C GLU A 331 -5.91 26.52 -0.71
N GLU A 332 -4.96 26.31 0.23
CA GLU A 332 -3.88 25.34 0.06
C GLU A 332 -4.42 23.90 -0.14
N ARG A 333 -5.51 23.58 0.55
CA ARG A 333 -6.18 22.26 0.42
C ARG A 333 -6.94 22.13 -0.90
N ALA A 334 -7.57 23.21 -1.36
CA ALA A 334 -8.22 23.26 -2.65
C ALA A 334 -7.22 23.08 -3.79
N GLN A 335 -6.08 23.73 -3.75
CA GLN A 335 -5.00 23.57 -4.70
C GLN A 335 -4.48 22.12 -4.72
N SER A 336 -4.29 21.49 -3.55
CA SER A 336 -3.89 20.09 -3.44
C SER A 336 -4.94 19.12 -4.01
N LEU A 337 -6.23 19.41 -3.85
CA LEU A 337 -7.33 18.60 -4.39
C LEU A 337 -7.42 18.77 -5.91
N ASN A 338 -7.37 20.00 -6.39
CA ASN A 338 -7.38 20.32 -7.81
C ASN A 338 -6.20 19.67 -8.57
N TYR A 339 -5.02 19.70 -7.96
CA TYR A 339 -3.84 19.01 -8.51
C TYR A 339 -4.10 17.51 -8.72
N ARG A 340 -4.75 16.84 -7.77
CA ARG A 340 -5.10 15.41 -7.89
C ARG A 340 -6.12 15.18 -9.01
N PHE A 341 -7.19 15.94 -9.07
CA PHE A 341 -8.19 15.82 -10.13
C PHE A 341 -7.58 16.07 -11.52
N THR A 342 -6.73 17.08 -11.65
CA THR A 342 -6.03 17.35 -12.92
C THR A 342 -5.11 16.18 -13.33
N ASN A 343 -4.41 15.54 -12.39
CA ASN A 343 -3.62 14.35 -12.68
C ASN A 343 -4.50 13.15 -13.05
N GLU A 344 -5.63 12.94 -12.36
CA GLU A 344 -6.59 11.91 -12.72
C GLU A 344 -7.13 12.11 -14.14
N ASP A 345 -7.49 13.34 -14.53
CA ASP A 345 -7.99 13.64 -15.87
C ASP A 345 -6.97 13.29 -16.96
N ARG A 346 -5.70 13.65 -16.74
CA ARG A 346 -4.62 13.29 -17.68
C ARG A 346 -4.44 11.79 -17.83
N ILE A 347 -4.52 11.05 -16.73
CA ILE A 347 -4.35 9.60 -16.74
C ILE A 347 -5.59 8.93 -17.35
N LEU A 348 -6.80 9.41 -17.08
CA LEU A 348 -8.02 8.90 -17.69
C LEU A 348 -7.97 9.04 -19.22
N ALA A 349 -7.56 10.20 -19.73
CA ALA A 349 -7.35 10.38 -21.15
C ALA A 349 -6.30 9.39 -21.74
N HIS A 350 -5.25 9.06 -20.98
CA HIS A 350 -4.28 8.05 -21.38
C HIS A 350 -4.84 6.63 -21.38
N VAL A 351 -5.71 6.32 -20.40
CA VAL A 351 -6.36 5.00 -20.26
C VAL A 351 -7.37 4.72 -21.39
N GLU A 352 -7.96 5.76 -22.00
CA GLU A 352 -8.89 5.59 -23.13
C GLU A 352 -8.28 4.78 -24.29
N ALA A 353 -6.98 4.83 -24.49
CA ALA A 353 -6.27 4.03 -25.49
C ALA A 353 -6.20 2.53 -25.13
N LYS A 354 -6.34 2.17 -23.85
CA LYS A 354 -6.28 0.78 -23.35
C LYS A 354 -7.30 0.52 -22.23
N PRO A 355 -8.62 0.55 -22.53
CA PRO A 355 -9.66 0.63 -21.50
C PRO A 355 -9.87 -0.67 -20.70
N LEU A 356 -9.46 -1.84 -21.21
CA LEU A 356 -9.77 -3.12 -20.57
C LEU A 356 -8.66 -3.59 -19.61
N PHE A 357 -7.40 -3.50 -20.03
CA PHE A 357 -6.26 -4.04 -19.30
C PHE A 357 -5.19 -3.00 -18.96
N GLY A 358 -5.41 -1.75 -19.35
CA GLY A 358 -4.51 -0.64 -19.06
C GLY A 358 -3.13 -0.78 -19.71
N TRP A 359 -2.20 0.06 -19.26
CA TRP A 359 -0.85 0.19 -19.79
C TRP A 359 0.19 -0.70 -19.10
N GLY A 360 -0.14 -1.28 -17.95
CA GLY A 360 0.77 -2.10 -17.16
C GLY A 360 1.75 -1.30 -16.29
N GLY A 361 2.68 -2.03 -15.68
CA GLY A 361 3.69 -1.47 -14.78
C GLY A 361 4.88 -0.80 -15.48
N TRP A 362 5.97 -0.64 -14.74
CA TRP A 362 7.26 -0.12 -15.21
C TRP A 362 7.19 1.27 -15.83
N GLY A 363 6.32 2.14 -15.30
CA GLY A 363 6.16 3.51 -15.76
C GLY A 363 5.27 3.68 -17.00
N ARG A 364 4.83 2.62 -17.66
CA ARG A 364 4.02 2.69 -18.88
C ARG A 364 2.65 3.37 -18.69
N PHE A 365 2.12 3.31 -17.48
CA PHE A 365 0.87 3.99 -17.09
C PHE A 365 1.02 5.50 -16.89
N MET A 366 2.25 6.02 -16.88
CA MET A 366 2.51 7.47 -16.76
C MET A 366 2.30 8.18 -18.10
N VAL A 367 1.87 9.43 -18.02
CA VAL A 367 1.82 10.34 -19.18
C VAL A 367 3.15 11.05 -19.29
N TYR A 368 3.77 10.95 -20.43
CA TYR A 368 5.06 11.57 -20.72
C TYR A 368 4.90 12.74 -21.68
N ASP A 369 5.69 13.79 -21.49
CA ASP A 369 5.83 14.88 -22.43
C ASP A 369 6.53 14.39 -23.70
N PRO A 370 5.90 14.50 -24.87
CA PRO A 370 6.47 13.96 -26.11
C PRO A 370 7.80 14.59 -26.52
N ALA A 371 8.04 15.84 -26.12
CA ALA A 371 9.27 16.57 -26.49
C ALA A 371 10.41 16.34 -25.50
N THR A 372 10.09 16.22 -24.20
CA THR A 372 11.11 16.16 -23.15
C THR A 372 11.21 14.81 -22.45
N GLY A 373 10.23 13.90 -22.65
CA GLY A 373 10.15 12.62 -21.95
C GLY A 373 9.97 12.72 -20.43
N ARG A 374 9.69 13.91 -19.92
CA ARG A 374 9.39 14.08 -18.49
C ARG A 374 7.98 13.61 -18.17
N THR A 375 7.81 12.98 -17.02
CA THR A 375 6.48 12.60 -16.54
C THR A 375 5.65 13.85 -16.27
N GLN A 376 4.45 13.90 -16.85
CA GLN A 376 3.46 14.96 -16.66
C GLN A 376 2.34 14.56 -15.70
N SER A 377 2.34 13.31 -15.21
CA SER A 377 1.32 12.79 -14.33
C SER A 377 1.91 12.13 -13.09
N ILE A 378 1.15 12.17 -12.01
CA ILE A 378 1.41 11.44 -10.78
C ILE A 378 0.18 10.58 -10.48
N VAL A 379 0.40 9.29 -10.22
CA VAL A 379 -0.68 8.36 -9.90
C VAL A 379 -0.82 8.28 -8.38
N ASP A 380 -1.84 8.92 -7.84
CA ASP A 380 -2.17 8.89 -6.41
C ASP A 380 -3.23 7.83 -6.08
N GLY A 381 -4.00 7.37 -7.06
CA GLY A 381 -5.09 6.40 -6.91
C GLY A 381 -4.71 5.02 -7.45
N GLN A 382 -5.13 3.96 -6.74
CA GLN A 382 -4.89 2.58 -7.19
C GLN A 382 -5.92 2.04 -8.19
N TRP A 383 -6.91 2.84 -8.53
CA TRP A 383 -7.99 2.44 -9.44
C TRP A 383 -7.74 2.83 -10.90
N ILE A 384 -6.69 3.61 -11.13
CA ILE A 384 -6.25 4.05 -12.46
C ILE A 384 -5.10 3.17 -12.95
#